data_e3654931ed68c5f2d652d7b7c337b4c5
#
_entry.id   e3654931ed68c5f2d652d7b7c337b4c5
#
_cell.length_a   1.000
_cell.length_b   1.000
_cell.length_c   1.000
_cell.angle_alpha   90.00
_cell.angle_beta   90.00
_cell.angle_gamma   90.00
#
_symmetry.space_group_name_H-M   'P 1'
#
loop_
_entity.id
_entity.type
_entity.pdbx_description
1 polymer ?
#
loop_
_entity_poly.entity_id
_entity_poly.type
_entity_poly.pdbx_seq_one_letter_code
_entity_poly.pdbx_strand_id
1 'polypeptide(L)'
;MKQNNSQQTTQPAKGNRSGLVTTIVLIVLAVLFVPILIINLTLIVKGSLHDDVPPDIFGVAPLAVASGSMSGDADDCFDEGALIFVDLLEGEEKQSLQEGQIVTYYTGEVFVTHRIISVERAEDGRITGFITKGDANNTDDGVVPVGNVVGLCTGSVAGLGDFALFMQTPMGILVFVGIPVVIFIAFDVIRITLERRRQRAASDGSSAELAQKDEEIRRLRAMLDEQNAAAPAEEAESAPGSEVAAAEEEPNPEDKSE
;
A
#
# COMPACT_ATOMS: atom_id res chain seq x y z
N MET A 1 -27.30 -1.11 58.62
CA MET A 1 -26.20 -1.37 57.71
C MET A 1 -26.59 -2.39 56.69
N LYS A 2 -26.98 -1.99 55.48
CA LYS A 2 -27.13 -2.84 54.30
C LYS A 2 -26.32 -2.18 53.16
N GLN A 3 -25.19 -2.78 52.86
CA GLN A 3 -24.37 -2.37 51.73
C GLN A 3 -25.07 -2.83 50.44
N ASN A 4 -25.39 -1.87 49.57
CA ASN A 4 -25.93 -2.08 48.26
C ASN A 4 -24.76 -2.23 47.31
N ASN A 5 -24.40 -3.45 46.95
CA ASN A 5 -23.33 -3.78 46.03
C ASN A 5 -23.87 -3.70 44.60
N SER A 6 -23.70 -2.55 43.95
CA SER A 6 -24.02 -2.35 42.54
C SER A 6 -22.96 -3.05 41.70
N GLN A 7 -23.26 -4.26 41.26
CA GLN A 7 -22.44 -4.93 40.23
C GLN A 7 -22.57 -4.18 38.90
N GLN A 8 -21.57 -3.44 38.54
CA GLN A 8 -21.39 -2.96 37.18
C GLN A 8 -21.05 -4.16 36.29
N THR A 9 -22.04 -4.64 35.56
CA THR A 9 -21.85 -5.59 34.45
C THR A 9 -21.15 -4.86 33.33
N THR A 10 -19.82 -5.00 33.23
CA THR A 10 -19.04 -4.62 32.04
C THR A 10 -19.45 -5.55 30.89
N GLN A 11 -20.27 -5.03 29.98
CA GLN A 11 -20.53 -5.71 28.71
C GLN A 11 -19.22 -5.80 27.91
N PRO A 12 -18.84 -6.99 27.39
CA PRO A 12 -17.67 -7.11 26.55
C PRO A 12 -17.89 -6.30 25.27
N ALA A 13 -16.96 -5.41 24.96
CA ALA A 13 -16.94 -4.64 23.73
C ALA A 13 -17.02 -5.60 22.54
N LYS A 14 -18.11 -5.55 21.79
CA LYS A 14 -18.35 -6.34 20.58
C LYS A 14 -17.28 -5.95 19.58
N GLY A 15 -16.21 -6.75 19.48
CA GLY A 15 -15.07 -6.52 18.61
C GLY A 15 -15.54 -6.21 17.19
N ASN A 16 -15.08 -5.09 16.65
CA ASN A 16 -15.46 -4.57 15.34
C ASN A 16 -14.82 -5.44 14.23
N ARG A 17 -15.39 -6.64 13.99
CA ARG A 17 -14.94 -7.60 12.97
C ARG A 17 -14.88 -6.97 11.57
N SER A 18 -15.74 -6.00 11.27
CA SER A 18 -15.73 -5.29 9.99
C SER A 18 -14.48 -4.40 9.83
N GLY A 19 -14.02 -3.77 10.90
CA GLY A 19 -12.77 -2.99 10.87
C GLY A 19 -11.53 -3.85 10.63
N LEU A 20 -11.49 -5.05 11.25
CA LEU A 20 -10.37 -5.97 11.08
C LEU A 20 -10.28 -6.48 9.62
N VAL A 21 -11.39 -6.91 9.02
CA VAL A 21 -11.43 -7.37 7.63
C VAL A 21 -10.95 -6.27 6.67
N THR A 22 -11.44 -5.05 6.88
CA THR A 22 -11.00 -3.89 6.10
C THR A 22 -9.51 -3.64 6.19
N THR A 23 -8.96 -3.65 7.40
CA THR A 23 -7.52 -3.44 7.62
C THR A 23 -6.71 -4.54 6.94
N ILE A 24 -7.14 -5.80 7.01
CA ILE A 24 -6.47 -6.92 6.33
C ILE A 24 -6.49 -6.71 4.81
N VAL A 25 -7.64 -6.36 4.22
CA VAL A 25 -7.75 -6.09 2.77
C VAL A 25 -6.82 -4.96 2.36
N LEU A 26 -6.76 -3.86 3.11
CA LEU A 26 -5.87 -2.74 2.84
C LEU A 26 -4.40 -3.12 2.92
N ILE A 27 -4.01 -3.91 3.91
CA ILE A 27 -2.63 -4.42 4.04
C ILE A 27 -2.29 -5.32 2.85
N VAL A 28 -3.18 -6.22 2.46
CA VAL A 28 -2.96 -7.11 1.30
C VAL A 28 -2.79 -6.31 0.01
N LEU A 29 -3.67 -5.32 -0.23
CA LEU A 29 -3.55 -4.42 -1.39
C LEU A 29 -2.25 -3.62 -1.35
N ALA A 30 -1.88 -3.06 -0.20
CA ALA A 30 -0.63 -2.32 -0.05
C ALA A 30 0.59 -3.21 -0.32
N VAL A 31 0.65 -4.42 0.25
CA VAL A 31 1.74 -5.38 0.03
C VAL A 31 1.85 -5.79 -1.43
N LEU A 32 0.73 -5.84 -2.17
CA LEU A 32 0.74 -6.18 -3.59
C LEU A 32 1.14 -5.00 -4.49
N PHE A 33 0.56 -3.82 -4.27
CA PHE A 33 0.70 -2.69 -5.18
C PHE A 33 1.93 -1.80 -4.91
N VAL A 34 2.33 -1.65 -3.64
CA VAL A 34 3.46 -0.77 -3.29
C VAL A 34 4.79 -1.26 -3.89
N PRO A 35 5.15 -2.57 -3.84
CA PRO A 35 6.35 -3.06 -4.50
C PRO A 35 6.32 -2.85 -6.01
N ILE A 36 5.20 -3.13 -6.68
CA ILE A 36 5.04 -2.91 -8.12
C ILE A 36 5.26 -1.44 -8.47
N LEU A 37 4.70 -0.52 -7.69
CA LEU A 37 4.87 0.91 -7.90
C LEU A 37 6.34 1.34 -7.72
N ILE A 38 7.02 0.84 -6.68
CA ILE A 38 8.44 1.15 -6.41
C ILE A 38 9.31 0.62 -7.57
N ILE A 39 9.08 -0.61 -8.01
CA ILE A 39 9.78 -1.22 -9.14
C ILE A 39 9.61 -0.36 -10.41
N ASN A 40 8.38 -0.04 -10.79
CA ASN A 40 8.11 0.79 -11.97
C ASN A 40 8.77 2.16 -11.87
N LEU A 41 8.65 2.83 -10.72
CA LEU A 41 9.27 4.15 -10.52
C LEU A 41 10.80 4.07 -10.62
N THR A 42 11.41 3.03 -10.08
CA THR A 42 12.86 2.80 -10.16
C THR A 42 13.32 2.62 -11.61
N LEU A 43 12.59 1.79 -12.39
CA LEU A 43 12.91 1.57 -13.80
C LEU A 43 12.75 2.84 -14.63
N ILE A 44 11.69 3.61 -14.42
CA ILE A 44 11.48 4.89 -15.12
C ILE A 44 12.59 5.88 -14.79
N VAL A 45 12.95 6.05 -13.52
CA VAL A 45 14.00 6.98 -13.10
C VAL A 45 15.36 6.56 -13.65
N LYS A 46 15.75 5.28 -13.53
CA LYS A 46 17.01 4.76 -14.07
C LYS A 46 17.07 4.93 -15.58
N GLY A 47 16.01 4.56 -16.31
CA GLY A 47 15.96 4.70 -17.77
C GLY A 47 15.98 6.15 -18.27
N SER A 48 15.59 7.12 -17.43
CA SER A 48 15.69 8.56 -17.76
C SER A 48 17.06 9.17 -17.47
N LEU A 49 17.89 8.49 -16.68
CA LEU A 49 19.22 9.01 -16.28
C LEU A 49 20.36 8.47 -17.15
N HIS A 50 20.20 7.27 -17.74
CA HIS A 50 21.22 6.58 -18.51
C HIS A 50 20.57 5.97 -19.75
N ASP A 51 20.95 6.49 -20.92
CA ASP A 51 20.42 6.01 -22.21
C ASP A 51 21.20 4.79 -22.74
N ASP A 52 22.41 4.57 -22.26
CA ASP A 52 23.36 3.54 -22.69
C ASP A 52 23.33 2.26 -21.86
N VAL A 53 22.63 2.27 -20.73
CA VAL A 53 22.43 1.10 -19.86
C VAL A 53 20.93 0.89 -19.64
N PRO A 54 20.41 -0.32 -19.88
CA PRO A 54 18.99 -0.56 -19.64
C PRO A 54 18.68 -0.47 -18.13
N PRO A 55 17.50 0.08 -17.78
CA PRO A 55 17.10 0.16 -16.38
C PRO A 55 16.99 -1.23 -15.76
N ASP A 56 17.65 -1.43 -14.62
CA ASP A 56 17.75 -2.70 -13.93
C ASP A 56 17.22 -2.65 -12.50
N ILE A 57 16.93 -3.82 -11.95
CA ILE A 57 16.65 -4.07 -10.55
C ILE A 57 17.60 -5.15 -10.05
N PHE A 58 18.49 -4.77 -9.13
CA PHE A 58 19.52 -5.66 -8.59
C PHE A 58 20.40 -6.32 -9.64
N GLY A 59 20.75 -5.60 -10.72
CA GLY A 59 21.61 -6.10 -11.80
C GLY A 59 20.87 -6.86 -12.90
N VAL A 60 19.55 -7.02 -12.80
CA VAL A 60 18.73 -7.67 -13.83
C VAL A 60 17.86 -6.63 -14.53
N ALA A 61 18.03 -6.47 -15.84
CA ALA A 61 17.24 -5.56 -16.66
C ALA A 61 16.08 -6.33 -17.35
N PRO A 62 14.81 -6.00 -17.03
CA PRO A 62 13.67 -6.51 -17.77
C PRO A 62 13.47 -5.70 -19.05
N LEU A 63 13.58 -6.33 -20.23
CA LEU A 63 13.40 -5.68 -21.52
C LEU A 63 12.23 -6.30 -22.29
N ALA A 64 11.39 -5.45 -22.86
CA ALA A 64 10.32 -5.91 -23.76
C ALA A 64 10.86 -6.13 -25.18
N VAL A 65 10.56 -7.24 -25.76
CA VAL A 65 10.97 -7.61 -27.12
C VAL A 65 10.08 -6.93 -28.14
N ALA A 66 10.69 -6.08 -28.98
CA ALA A 66 9.97 -5.27 -29.96
C ALA A 66 9.95 -5.85 -31.38
N SER A 67 10.58 -7.02 -31.60
CA SER A 67 10.64 -7.66 -32.94
C SER A 67 10.77 -9.17 -32.83
N GLY A 68 10.40 -9.88 -33.89
CA GLY A 68 10.54 -11.33 -33.98
C GLY A 68 11.92 -11.82 -34.40
N SER A 69 13.00 -11.02 -34.24
CA SER A 69 14.34 -11.43 -34.70
C SER A 69 14.92 -12.66 -33.97
N MET A 70 14.42 -12.99 -32.81
CA MET A 70 14.80 -14.14 -31.98
C MET A 70 13.72 -15.24 -31.99
N SER A 71 12.73 -15.16 -32.90
CA SER A 71 11.74 -16.21 -33.09
C SER A 71 12.38 -17.47 -33.66
N GLY A 72 11.98 -18.65 -33.17
CA GLY A 72 12.50 -19.92 -33.61
C GLY A 72 11.96 -21.11 -32.81
N ASP A 73 12.46 -22.32 -33.15
CA ASP A 73 12.00 -23.56 -32.52
C ASP A 73 12.86 -24.02 -31.32
N ALA A 74 13.94 -23.28 -31.01
CA ALA A 74 14.79 -23.61 -29.85
C ALA A 74 14.13 -23.18 -28.54
N ASP A 75 14.43 -23.90 -27.47
CA ASP A 75 13.80 -23.64 -26.13
C ASP A 75 14.12 -22.25 -25.56
N ASP A 76 15.21 -21.62 -26.00
CA ASP A 76 15.64 -20.31 -25.60
C ASP A 76 15.30 -19.18 -26.58
N CYS A 77 14.55 -19.51 -27.66
CA CYS A 77 13.97 -18.51 -28.57
C CYS A 77 12.80 -17.78 -27.92
N PHE A 78 12.53 -16.58 -28.41
CA PHE A 78 11.40 -15.78 -27.94
C PHE A 78 10.86 -14.88 -29.06
N ASP A 79 9.56 -14.64 -29.01
CA ASP A 79 8.84 -13.84 -29.98
C ASP A 79 8.68 -12.37 -29.53
N GLU A 80 8.26 -11.53 -30.49
CA GLU A 80 7.79 -10.18 -30.20
C GLU A 80 6.72 -10.16 -29.10
N GLY A 81 6.78 -9.18 -28.22
CA GLY A 81 5.89 -9.06 -27.06
C GLY A 81 6.32 -9.88 -25.83
N ALA A 82 7.40 -10.68 -25.92
CA ALA A 82 7.98 -11.31 -24.75
C ALA A 82 8.69 -10.28 -23.83
N LEU A 83 8.80 -10.59 -22.54
CA LEU A 83 9.69 -9.93 -21.61
C LEU A 83 10.92 -10.81 -21.41
N ILE A 84 12.12 -10.27 -21.66
CA ILE A 84 13.38 -10.93 -21.39
C ILE A 84 14.04 -10.38 -20.15
N PHE A 85 14.81 -11.21 -19.46
CA PHE A 85 15.61 -10.85 -18.31
C PHE A 85 17.08 -10.88 -18.72
N VAL A 86 17.74 -9.73 -18.54
CA VAL A 86 19.14 -9.54 -18.95
C VAL A 86 19.95 -9.28 -17.70
N ASP A 87 20.83 -10.19 -17.34
CA ASP A 87 21.82 -10.00 -16.28
C ASP A 87 22.89 -9.05 -16.80
N LEU A 88 22.99 -7.86 -16.20
CA LEU A 88 23.98 -6.86 -16.59
C LEU A 88 25.39 -7.37 -16.28
N LEU A 89 26.30 -7.25 -17.23
CA LEU A 89 27.69 -7.69 -17.11
C LEU A 89 28.63 -6.50 -17.11
N GLU A 90 29.62 -6.52 -16.23
CA GLU A 90 30.65 -5.51 -16.13
C GLU A 90 32.06 -6.06 -16.34
N GLY A 91 32.93 -5.25 -16.93
CA GLY A 91 34.37 -5.49 -17.01
C GLY A 91 34.73 -6.90 -17.50
N GLU A 92 35.39 -7.68 -16.62
CA GLU A 92 35.92 -9.01 -16.92
C GLU A 92 34.83 -10.09 -17.10
N GLU A 93 33.62 -9.88 -16.62
CA GLU A 93 32.51 -10.83 -16.81
C GLU A 93 32.19 -11.05 -18.29
N LYS A 94 32.30 -9.99 -19.09
CA LYS A 94 32.11 -10.06 -20.54
C LYS A 94 33.15 -10.92 -21.26
N GLN A 95 34.31 -11.19 -20.63
CA GLN A 95 35.35 -12.06 -21.15
C GLN A 95 35.01 -13.56 -21.00
N SER A 96 33.98 -13.89 -20.24
CA SER A 96 33.50 -15.26 -20.04
C SER A 96 32.42 -15.68 -21.05
N LEU A 97 31.93 -14.74 -21.88
CA LEU A 97 30.88 -15.00 -22.86
C LEU A 97 31.35 -15.96 -23.95
N GLN A 98 30.43 -16.81 -24.42
CA GLN A 98 30.68 -17.89 -25.36
C GLN A 98 29.68 -17.90 -26.52
N GLU A 99 30.07 -18.58 -27.61
CA GLU A 99 29.18 -18.86 -28.74
C GLU A 99 27.92 -19.61 -28.24
N GLY A 100 26.78 -19.30 -28.85
CA GLY A 100 25.47 -19.85 -28.51
C GLY A 100 24.72 -19.07 -27.42
N GLN A 101 25.38 -18.25 -26.62
CA GLN A 101 24.71 -17.41 -25.62
C GLN A 101 23.99 -16.23 -26.29
N ILE A 102 22.88 -15.82 -25.70
CA ILE A 102 22.09 -14.67 -26.16
C ILE A 102 22.49 -13.45 -25.33
N VAL A 103 22.96 -12.42 -26.01
CA VAL A 103 23.44 -11.19 -25.37
C VAL A 103 22.64 -9.98 -25.83
N THR A 104 22.52 -9.01 -24.92
CA THR A 104 21.98 -7.70 -25.23
C THR A 104 23.13 -6.71 -25.35
N TYR A 105 23.10 -5.90 -26.39
CA TYR A 105 24.10 -4.86 -26.66
C TYR A 105 23.45 -3.55 -27.09
N TYR A 106 24.15 -2.45 -26.88
CA TYR A 106 23.70 -1.11 -27.25
C TYR A 106 24.30 -0.69 -28.60
N THR A 107 23.45 -0.27 -29.53
CA THR A 107 23.88 0.15 -30.89
C THR A 107 24.20 1.62 -30.97
N GLY A 108 24.03 2.40 -29.89
CA GLY A 108 24.07 3.87 -29.88
C GLY A 108 22.68 4.50 -29.93
N GLU A 109 21.66 3.75 -30.28
CA GLU A 109 20.27 4.21 -30.34
C GLU A 109 19.31 3.31 -29.57
N VAL A 110 19.46 1.98 -29.75
CA VAL A 110 18.57 0.98 -29.15
C VAL A 110 19.34 -0.21 -28.59
N PHE A 111 18.71 -0.94 -27.69
CA PHE A 111 19.20 -2.24 -27.22
C PHE A 111 18.74 -3.34 -28.19
N VAL A 112 19.67 -4.17 -28.64
CA VAL A 112 19.43 -5.33 -29.48
C VAL A 112 19.82 -6.59 -28.71
N THR A 113 19.02 -7.64 -28.82
CA THR A 113 19.27 -8.91 -28.14
C THR A 113 19.34 -10.00 -29.19
N HIS A 114 20.54 -10.55 -29.40
CA HIS A 114 20.82 -11.57 -30.42
C HIS A 114 21.78 -12.63 -29.88
N ARG A 115 21.89 -13.75 -30.60
CA ARG A 115 22.77 -14.88 -30.26
C ARG A 115 24.18 -14.64 -30.76
N ILE A 116 25.17 -14.94 -29.92
CA ILE A 116 26.59 -14.98 -30.33
C ILE A 116 26.81 -16.15 -31.24
N ILE A 117 27.23 -15.91 -32.49
CA ILE A 117 27.60 -16.93 -33.46
C ILE A 117 29.10 -17.10 -33.62
N SER A 118 29.91 -16.09 -33.20
CA SER A 118 31.36 -16.17 -33.15
C SER A 118 31.94 -15.18 -32.13
N VAL A 119 33.11 -15.50 -31.59
CA VAL A 119 33.84 -14.68 -30.62
C VAL A 119 35.14 -14.18 -31.23
N GLU A 120 35.28 -12.89 -31.34
CA GLU A 120 36.49 -12.20 -31.81
C GLU A 120 37.50 -12.00 -30.67
N ARG A 121 38.76 -12.40 -30.88
CA ARG A 121 39.83 -12.30 -29.91
C ARG A 121 41.06 -11.58 -30.43
N ALA A 122 41.72 -10.83 -29.55
CA ALA A 122 43.03 -10.29 -29.83
C ALA A 122 44.13 -11.37 -29.73
N GLU A 123 45.35 -10.99 -30.12
CA GLU A 123 46.54 -11.88 -30.08
C GLU A 123 46.84 -12.38 -28.62
N ASP A 124 46.49 -11.60 -27.62
CA ASP A 124 46.65 -11.95 -26.20
C ASP A 124 45.53 -12.85 -25.66
N GLY A 125 44.58 -13.25 -26.51
CA GLY A 125 43.46 -14.12 -26.20
C GLY A 125 42.21 -13.41 -25.58
N ARG A 126 42.30 -12.10 -25.34
CA ARG A 126 41.17 -11.32 -24.81
C ARG A 126 40.07 -11.16 -25.85
N ILE A 127 38.84 -11.20 -25.42
CA ILE A 127 37.67 -10.96 -26.27
C ILE A 127 37.64 -9.46 -26.61
N THR A 128 37.59 -9.15 -27.89
CA THR A 128 37.48 -7.78 -28.45
C THR A 128 36.09 -7.48 -28.95
N GLY A 129 35.34 -8.52 -29.36
CA GLY A 129 33.99 -8.39 -29.86
C GLY A 129 33.32 -9.72 -30.10
N PHE A 130 32.10 -9.65 -30.56
CA PHE A 130 31.25 -10.80 -30.89
C PHE A 130 30.61 -10.58 -32.24
N ILE A 131 30.47 -11.64 -33.04
CA ILE A 131 29.54 -11.63 -34.17
C ILE A 131 28.22 -12.18 -33.65
N THR A 132 27.17 -11.37 -33.74
CA THR A 132 25.85 -11.73 -33.26
C THR A 132 24.87 -11.87 -34.42
N LYS A 133 23.80 -12.62 -34.21
CA LYS A 133 22.74 -12.83 -35.21
C LYS A 133 21.43 -13.14 -34.51
N GLY A 134 20.34 -12.55 -34.96
CA GLY A 134 18.98 -12.97 -34.59
C GLY A 134 18.64 -14.32 -35.19
N ASP A 135 18.05 -15.21 -34.42
CA ASP A 135 17.76 -16.57 -34.81
C ASP A 135 16.87 -16.65 -36.08
N ALA A 136 15.94 -15.71 -36.24
CA ALA A 136 15.10 -15.58 -37.44
C ALA A 136 15.74 -14.72 -38.55
N ASN A 137 16.90 -14.10 -38.35
CA ASN A 137 17.52 -13.22 -39.32
C ASN A 137 18.29 -14.02 -40.38
N ASN A 138 18.36 -13.49 -41.61
CA ASN A 138 19.14 -14.11 -42.70
C ASN A 138 20.62 -13.70 -42.68
N THR A 139 20.94 -12.55 -42.05
CA THR A 139 22.29 -11.96 -41.98
C THR A 139 22.68 -11.75 -40.53
N ASP A 140 24.01 -11.76 -40.26
CA ASP A 140 24.55 -11.35 -38.96
C ASP A 140 24.59 -9.84 -38.81
N ASP A 141 24.90 -9.39 -37.60
CA ASP A 141 24.96 -7.97 -37.24
C ASP A 141 26.38 -7.37 -37.47
N GLY A 142 27.32 -8.21 -37.94
CA GLY A 142 28.74 -7.87 -37.94
C GLY A 142 29.37 -7.93 -36.55
N VAL A 143 30.52 -7.29 -36.41
CA VAL A 143 31.28 -7.30 -35.14
C VAL A 143 30.68 -6.32 -34.17
N VAL A 144 30.14 -6.82 -33.06
CA VAL A 144 29.72 -6.03 -31.90
C VAL A 144 30.89 -5.94 -30.93
N PRO A 145 31.43 -4.74 -30.65
CA PRO A 145 32.52 -4.57 -29.70
C PRO A 145 32.11 -5.04 -28.29
N VAL A 146 33.02 -5.67 -27.55
CA VAL A 146 32.78 -6.12 -26.19
C VAL A 146 32.25 -5.04 -25.24
N GLY A 147 32.69 -3.80 -25.48
CA GLY A 147 32.25 -2.62 -24.71
C GLY A 147 30.76 -2.30 -24.88
N ASN A 148 30.19 -2.63 -26.02
CA ASN A 148 28.79 -2.37 -26.33
C ASN A 148 27.83 -3.43 -25.73
N VAL A 149 28.36 -4.61 -25.38
CA VAL A 149 27.55 -5.66 -24.71
C VAL A 149 27.19 -5.15 -23.32
N VAL A 150 25.89 -5.17 -22.98
CA VAL A 150 25.39 -4.72 -21.70
C VAL A 150 25.05 -5.88 -20.78
N GLY A 151 24.67 -7.06 -21.32
CA GLY A 151 24.34 -8.18 -20.45
C GLY A 151 24.00 -9.47 -21.20
N LEU A 152 23.82 -10.54 -20.42
CA LEU A 152 23.44 -11.89 -20.84
C LEU A 152 21.95 -12.10 -20.65
N CYS A 153 21.23 -12.52 -21.69
CA CYS A 153 19.84 -12.93 -21.56
C CYS A 153 19.73 -14.29 -20.85
N THR A 154 19.06 -14.31 -19.70
CA THR A 154 18.96 -15.50 -18.83
C THR A 154 17.58 -16.15 -18.87
N GLY A 155 16.59 -15.50 -19.47
CA GLY A 155 15.26 -16.07 -19.63
C GLY A 155 14.27 -15.13 -20.30
N SER A 156 13.14 -15.69 -20.69
CA SER A 156 12.04 -14.95 -21.31
C SER A 156 10.67 -15.40 -20.81
N VAL A 157 9.69 -14.49 -20.84
CA VAL A 157 8.28 -14.79 -20.56
C VAL A 157 7.42 -14.21 -21.67
N ALA A 158 6.74 -15.07 -22.41
CA ALA A 158 5.90 -14.68 -23.55
C ALA A 158 4.73 -13.78 -23.12
N GLY A 159 4.45 -12.74 -23.90
CA GLY A 159 3.33 -11.82 -23.71
C GLY A 159 3.47 -10.84 -22.52
N LEU A 160 4.47 -11.02 -21.65
CA LEU A 160 4.66 -10.15 -20.50
C LEU A 160 5.34 -8.83 -20.89
N GLY A 161 6.03 -8.78 -22.02
CA GLY A 161 6.65 -7.57 -22.58
C GLY A 161 5.62 -6.54 -22.99
N ASP A 162 4.60 -6.95 -23.73
CA ASP A 162 3.48 -6.08 -24.14
C ASP A 162 2.76 -5.50 -22.91
N PHE A 163 2.55 -6.33 -21.89
CA PHE A 163 1.97 -5.88 -20.63
C PHE A 163 2.87 -4.86 -19.92
N ALA A 164 4.17 -5.10 -19.86
CA ALA A 164 5.13 -4.19 -19.26
C ALA A 164 5.19 -2.83 -19.99
N LEU A 165 5.19 -2.85 -21.33
CA LEU A 165 5.10 -1.65 -22.16
C LEU A 165 3.79 -0.90 -21.91
N PHE A 166 2.66 -1.61 -21.88
CA PHE A 166 1.36 -1.01 -21.57
C PHE A 166 1.36 -0.31 -20.21
N MET A 167 1.96 -0.94 -19.17
CA MET A 167 2.06 -0.33 -17.83
C MET A 167 2.86 0.97 -17.81
N GLN A 168 3.79 1.17 -18.73
CA GLN A 168 4.59 2.40 -18.86
C GLN A 168 3.87 3.51 -19.63
N THR A 169 2.76 3.20 -20.31
CA THR A 169 1.94 4.21 -20.97
C THR A 169 1.15 5.06 -19.98
N PRO A 170 0.79 6.31 -20.32
CA PRO A 170 -0.08 7.13 -19.47
C PRO A 170 -1.41 6.43 -19.14
N MET A 171 -1.96 5.62 -20.07
CA MET A 171 -3.17 4.85 -19.86
C MET A 171 -2.94 3.68 -18.90
N GLY A 172 -1.81 2.98 -19.03
CA GLY A 172 -1.41 1.93 -18.10
C GLY A 172 -1.25 2.46 -16.68
N ILE A 173 -0.55 3.58 -16.51
CA ILE A 173 -0.40 4.24 -15.19
C ILE A 173 -1.77 4.63 -14.63
N LEU A 174 -2.67 5.20 -15.44
CA LEU A 174 -4.02 5.56 -15.01
C LEU A 174 -4.81 4.33 -14.54
N VAL A 175 -4.71 3.21 -15.25
CA VAL A 175 -5.43 1.98 -14.91
C VAL A 175 -4.84 1.32 -13.66
N PHE A 176 -3.52 1.14 -13.61
CA PHE A 176 -2.86 0.37 -12.55
C PHE A 176 -2.63 1.16 -11.26
N VAL A 177 -2.54 2.48 -11.33
CA VAL A 177 -2.40 3.35 -10.16
C VAL A 177 -3.71 4.07 -9.88
N GLY A 178 -4.33 4.67 -10.89
CA GLY A 178 -5.52 5.50 -10.74
C GLY A 178 -6.74 4.71 -10.23
N ILE A 179 -7.04 3.55 -10.85
CA ILE A 179 -8.20 2.75 -10.44
C ILE A 179 -8.09 2.23 -9.00
N PRO A 180 -6.98 1.60 -8.56
CA PRO A 180 -6.82 1.21 -7.16
C PRO A 180 -6.95 2.37 -6.17
N VAL A 181 -6.38 3.53 -6.49
CA VAL A 181 -6.49 4.74 -5.65
C VAL A 181 -7.94 5.20 -5.55
N VAL A 182 -8.69 5.25 -6.66
CA VAL A 182 -10.12 5.62 -6.66
C VAL A 182 -10.95 4.62 -5.86
N ILE A 183 -10.70 3.32 -6.03
CA ILE A 183 -11.37 2.26 -5.25
C ILE A 183 -11.08 2.45 -3.76
N PHE A 184 -9.83 2.73 -3.40
CA PHE A 184 -9.41 2.97 -2.03
C PHE A 184 -10.14 4.17 -1.41
N ILE A 185 -10.14 5.31 -2.11
CA ILE A 185 -10.83 6.53 -1.66
C ILE A 185 -12.34 6.28 -1.53
N ALA A 186 -12.96 5.65 -2.53
CA ALA A 186 -14.38 5.33 -2.49
C ALA A 186 -14.74 4.43 -1.30
N PHE A 187 -13.92 3.41 -1.06
CA PHE A 187 -14.08 2.50 0.08
C PHE A 187 -13.97 3.26 1.42
N ASP A 188 -12.98 4.13 1.57
CA ASP A 188 -12.78 4.91 2.81
C ASP A 188 -13.93 5.90 3.04
N VAL A 189 -14.40 6.58 2.00
CA VAL A 189 -15.59 7.46 2.05
C VAL A 189 -16.85 6.69 2.45
N ILE A 190 -17.08 5.51 1.87
CA ILE A 190 -18.23 4.65 2.22
C ILE A 190 -18.14 4.24 3.69
N ARG A 191 -16.96 3.81 4.15
CA ARG A 191 -16.72 3.43 5.54
C ARG A 191 -17.03 4.57 6.49
N ILE A 192 -16.45 5.75 6.29
CA ILE A 192 -16.67 6.94 7.13
C ILE A 192 -18.17 7.31 7.16
N THR A 193 -18.83 7.25 6.00
CA THR A 193 -20.26 7.59 5.89
C THR A 193 -21.13 6.60 6.69
N LEU A 194 -20.82 5.30 6.61
CA LEU A 194 -21.54 4.26 7.36
C LEU A 194 -21.32 4.39 8.87
N GLU A 195 -20.09 4.68 9.30
CA GLU A 195 -19.76 4.92 10.70
C GLU A 195 -20.50 6.15 11.25
N ARG A 196 -20.52 7.25 10.50
CA ARG A 196 -21.28 8.46 10.87
C ARG A 196 -22.80 8.20 10.95
N ARG A 197 -23.36 7.41 10.05
CA ARG A 197 -24.79 7.02 10.11
C ARG A 197 -25.09 6.16 11.35
N ARG A 198 -24.22 5.23 11.70
CA ARG A 198 -24.37 4.41 12.91
C ARG A 198 -24.28 5.24 14.20
N GLN A 199 -23.35 6.19 14.25
CA GLN A 199 -23.22 7.10 15.39
C GLN A 199 -24.46 7.99 15.56
N ARG A 200 -25.01 8.55 14.47
CA ARG A 200 -26.24 9.34 14.50
C ARG A 200 -27.44 8.50 14.99
N ALA A 201 -27.62 7.30 14.45
CA ALA A 201 -28.68 6.40 14.89
C ALA A 201 -28.55 6.01 16.38
N ALA A 202 -27.34 5.84 16.89
CA ALA A 202 -27.10 5.56 18.30
C ALA A 202 -27.37 6.78 19.18
N SER A 203 -26.99 7.99 18.73
CA SER A 203 -27.27 9.25 19.46
C SER A 203 -28.79 9.56 19.51
N ASP A 204 -29.50 9.35 18.39
CA ASP A 204 -30.95 9.57 18.30
C ASP A 204 -31.70 8.58 19.22
N GLY A 205 -31.26 7.30 19.24
CA GLY A 205 -31.83 6.31 20.16
C GLY A 205 -31.59 6.65 21.66
N SER A 206 -30.38 7.11 21.98
CA SER A 206 -30.05 7.53 23.35
C SER A 206 -30.80 8.78 23.78
N SER A 207 -30.98 9.74 22.91
CA SER A 207 -31.74 10.97 23.20
C SER A 207 -33.23 10.69 23.40
N ALA A 208 -33.83 9.76 22.64
CA ALA A 208 -35.20 9.32 22.81
C ALA A 208 -35.40 8.58 24.13
N GLU A 209 -34.47 7.72 24.54
CA GLU A 209 -34.50 7.02 25.81
C GLU A 209 -34.38 7.97 27.00
N LEU A 210 -33.48 8.97 26.91
CA LEU A 210 -33.35 10.01 27.92
C LEU A 210 -34.64 10.84 28.05
N ALA A 211 -35.26 11.23 26.94
CA ALA A 211 -36.52 11.97 26.95
C ALA A 211 -37.66 11.17 27.61
N GLN A 212 -37.73 9.85 27.37
CA GLN A 212 -38.72 8.98 28.03
C GLN A 212 -38.46 8.88 29.55
N LYS A 213 -37.21 8.75 29.98
CA LYS A 213 -36.85 8.72 31.39
C LYS A 213 -37.15 10.04 32.10
N ASP A 214 -36.91 11.16 31.44
CA ASP A 214 -37.22 12.50 31.99
C ASP A 214 -38.73 12.69 32.14
N GLU A 215 -39.53 12.20 31.20
CA GLU A 215 -40.99 12.26 31.31
C GLU A 215 -41.51 11.34 32.45
N GLU A 216 -40.91 10.13 32.58
CA GLU A 216 -41.24 9.25 33.70
C GLU A 216 -40.90 9.84 35.06
N ILE A 217 -39.71 10.46 35.18
CA ILE A 217 -39.29 11.20 36.38
C ILE A 217 -40.27 12.33 36.68
N ARG A 218 -40.71 13.06 35.68
CA ARG A 218 -41.66 14.16 35.82
C ARG A 218 -43.00 13.65 36.36
N ARG A 219 -43.53 12.50 35.82
CA ARG A 219 -44.77 11.86 36.30
C ARG A 219 -44.64 11.37 37.71
N LEU A 220 -43.52 10.73 38.07
CA LEU A 220 -43.29 10.22 39.42
C LEU A 220 -43.20 11.37 40.44
N ARG A 221 -42.56 12.50 40.09
CA ARG A 221 -42.52 13.69 40.95
C ARG A 221 -43.89 14.29 41.17
N ALA A 222 -44.71 14.41 40.10
CA ALA A 222 -46.07 14.92 40.23
C ALA A 222 -46.93 14.04 41.14
N MET A 223 -46.83 12.71 41.03
CA MET A 223 -47.53 11.80 41.95
C MET A 223 -47.05 11.90 43.38
N LEU A 224 -45.75 12.11 43.61
CA LEU A 224 -45.17 12.30 44.94
C LEU A 224 -45.62 13.62 45.59
N ASP A 225 -45.66 14.70 44.80
CA ASP A 225 -46.18 16.00 45.25
C ASP A 225 -47.69 15.95 45.58
N GLU A 226 -48.47 15.22 44.82
CA GLU A 226 -49.88 14.97 45.07
C GLU A 226 -50.08 14.15 46.33
N GLN A 227 -49.24 13.12 46.57
CA GLN A 227 -49.27 12.31 47.76
C GLN A 227 -48.88 13.09 49.01
N ASN A 228 -47.85 13.96 48.89
CA ASN A 228 -47.42 14.83 49.98
C ASN A 228 -48.45 15.93 50.30
N ALA A 229 -49.20 16.42 49.29
CA ALA A 229 -50.28 17.36 49.49
C ALA A 229 -51.52 16.75 50.12
N ALA A 230 -51.71 15.44 49.99
CA ALA A 230 -52.81 14.70 50.56
C ALA A 230 -52.55 14.16 51.99
N ALA A 231 -51.32 14.32 52.51
CA ALA A 231 -51.00 13.97 53.89
C ALA A 231 -51.54 15.02 54.84
N PRO A 232 -52.38 14.68 55.88
CA PRO A 232 -52.88 15.64 56.85
C PRO A 232 -51.73 16.21 57.68
N ALA A 233 -51.80 17.49 57.92
CA ALA A 233 -50.90 18.18 58.84
C ALA A 233 -51.23 17.74 60.27
N GLU A 234 -50.54 16.76 60.80
CA GLU A 234 -50.59 16.43 62.22
C GLU A 234 -49.16 16.32 62.74
N GLU A 235 -48.92 17.13 63.79
CA GLU A 235 -47.72 17.26 64.64
C GLU A 235 -46.65 18.28 64.22
N ALA A 236 -47.00 19.54 64.48
CA ALA A 236 -46.05 20.55 64.90
C ALA A 236 -46.37 20.91 66.34
N GLU A 237 -45.76 20.23 67.31
CA GLU A 237 -45.55 20.79 68.65
C GLU A 237 -44.56 19.93 69.45
N SER A 238 -43.34 20.44 69.55
CA SER A 238 -42.58 20.59 70.79
C SER A 238 -41.11 20.90 70.48
N ALA A 239 -40.79 22.15 70.63
CA ALA A 239 -39.42 22.57 70.98
C ALA A 239 -39.18 22.27 72.52
N PRO A 240 -37.94 22.22 73.02
CA PRO A 240 -37.15 23.45 73.21
C PRO A 240 -35.63 23.32 73.05
N GLY A 241 -35.06 24.41 72.69
CA GLY A 241 -33.97 25.17 73.22
C GLY A 241 -32.61 24.56 73.47
N SER A 242 -31.66 25.24 73.00
CA SER A 242 -30.43 25.84 73.50
C SER A 242 -29.33 25.80 72.41
N GLU A 243 -28.94 26.96 71.98
CA GLU A 243 -27.93 27.88 72.44
C GLU A 243 -26.49 27.52 72.07
N VAL A 244 -25.92 28.46 71.33
CA VAL A 244 -24.54 29.01 71.32
C VAL A 244 -23.42 28.13 70.73
N ALA A 245 -22.73 28.56 69.69
CA ALA A 245 -21.60 29.45 69.70
C ALA A 245 -20.98 29.62 68.31
N ALA A 246 -20.66 30.85 68.05
CA ALA A 246 -19.87 31.32 66.91
C ALA A 246 -18.39 30.92 66.99
N ALA A 247 -17.77 30.87 65.88
CA ALA A 247 -16.40 31.31 65.54
C ALA A 247 -16.25 31.04 64.03
N GLU A 248 -16.25 32.03 63.14
CA GLU A 248 -15.11 32.89 62.76
C GLU A 248 -13.86 32.03 62.48
N GLU A 249 -13.48 31.94 61.23
CA GLU A 249 -12.35 32.68 60.70
C GLU A 249 -12.11 32.39 59.21
N GLU A 250 -11.92 33.46 58.51
CA GLU A 250 -11.50 33.67 57.16
C GLU A 250 -10.01 33.33 56.94
N PRO A 251 -9.46 33.81 55.86
CA PRO A 251 -8.98 33.03 54.69
C PRO A 251 -7.47 33.12 54.58
N ASN A 252 -6.88 32.53 53.62
CA ASN A 252 -5.73 33.12 52.97
C ASN A 252 -5.18 32.34 51.80
N PRO A 253 -4.54 33.13 50.95
CA PRO A 253 -4.25 32.85 49.57
C PRO A 253 -2.76 32.59 49.31
N GLU A 254 -2.51 32.43 48.01
CA GLU A 254 -1.18 32.54 47.32
C GLU A 254 -0.19 31.39 47.59
N ASP A 255 0.44 30.90 46.58
CA ASP A 255 1.45 31.53 45.72
C ASP A 255 1.83 30.58 44.57
N LYS A 256 1.85 31.10 43.40
CA LYS A 256 2.87 31.25 42.34
C LYS A 256 4.06 30.28 42.28
N SER A 257 4.40 30.08 41.02
CA SER A 257 5.71 29.74 40.40
C SER A 257 6.12 28.27 40.50
N GLU A 258 6.46 27.66 39.44
CA GLU A 258 7.24 27.99 38.25
C GLU A 258 6.80 27.12 37.04
#